data_d9452a0ae2c8fb4a544f9b2c2e1b772b
#
_entry.id   d9452a0ae2c8fb4a544f9b2c2e1b772b
#
_cell.length_a   1.000
_cell.length_b   1.000
_cell.length_c   1.000
_cell.angle_alpha   90.00
_cell.angle_beta   90.00
_cell.angle_gamma   90.00
#
_symmetry.space_group_name_H-M   'P 1'
#
loop_
_entity.id
_entity.type
_entity.pdbx_description
1 polymer ?
#
loop_
_entity_poly.entity_id
_entity_poly.type
_entity_poly.pdbx_seq_one_letter_code
_entity_poly.pdbx_strand_id
1 'polypeptide(L)'
;SRGDGRGGQDWTARARLIGAVPQHLPRNDELILQGELYWRVAEHVQARDGGNGLRGLAAGAMARGTLDEPRARQVGLFVWDWPNGPASMTERLQDLRAMGFADSVALTLPLRTLEEASQWRERWYHQPLPFASDGVVLRQGQRPAGDSWIAEPPSWAAAWKYPPRQALAQVRAVQFQIGRTGRITPLLQLQAVELDGRQVRRVSLGSLQRWRELDVRPGDQVAIALAGLTIPRLDAVVWRSQQRMVLQVPDPAQHHALSCFRPTPGCASQFAAR
;
A
#
# COMPACT_ATOMS: atom_id res chain seq x y z
N SER A 1 -3.27 2.93 19.48
CA SER A 1 -3.24 4.13 18.61
C SER A 1 -2.76 3.76 17.20
N ARG A 2 -3.12 4.57 16.22
CA ARG A 2 -2.56 4.52 14.87
C ARG A 2 -1.62 5.71 14.68
N GLY A 3 -0.34 5.46 14.48
CA GLY A 3 0.65 6.53 14.34
C GLY A 3 2.02 6.03 13.92
N ASP A 4 2.99 6.91 14.02
CA ASP A 4 4.41 6.69 13.66
C ASP A 4 5.27 6.19 14.83
N GLY A 5 4.65 5.87 15.97
CA GLY A 5 5.34 5.47 17.21
C GLY A 5 5.63 6.63 18.17
N ARG A 6 5.50 7.89 17.73
CA ARG A 6 5.66 9.10 18.57
C ARG A 6 4.33 9.77 18.85
N GLY A 7 3.40 9.70 17.92
CA GLY A 7 2.06 10.23 18.04
C GLY A 7 1.10 9.38 17.24
N GLY A 8 -0.19 9.50 17.50
CA GLY A 8 -1.17 8.72 16.77
C GLY A 8 -2.60 8.99 17.18
N GLN A 9 -3.52 8.56 16.33
CA GLN A 9 -4.93 8.62 16.58
C GLN A 9 -5.33 7.59 17.66
N ASP A 10 -6.09 8.02 18.67
CA ASP A 10 -6.63 7.12 19.69
C ASP A 10 -7.75 6.25 19.13
N TRP A 11 -7.56 4.94 19.21
CA TRP A 11 -8.52 3.93 18.77
C TRP A 11 -9.02 3.04 19.92
N THR A 12 -8.75 3.41 21.17
CA THR A 12 -9.04 2.59 22.35
C THR A 12 -10.50 2.11 22.40
N ALA A 13 -11.46 3.02 22.21
CA ALA A 13 -12.88 2.66 22.26
C ALA A 13 -13.27 1.62 21.19
N ARG A 14 -12.66 1.70 19.98
CA ARG A 14 -12.92 0.75 18.89
C ARG A 14 -12.16 -0.56 19.07
N ALA A 15 -10.92 -0.49 19.56
CA ALA A 15 -10.11 -1.67 19.84
C ALA A 15 -10.78 -2.63 20.82
N ARG A 16 -11.51 -2.11 21.80
CA ARG A 16 -12.30 -2.91 22.76
C ARG A 16 -13.42 -3.71 22.11
N LEU A 17 -13.88 -3.32 20.93
CA LEU A 17 -14.93 -4.04 20.19
C LEU A 17 -14.39 -5.14 19.30
N ILE A 18 -13.08 -5.11 19.00
CA ILE A 18 -12.42 -6.07 18.11
C ILE A 18 -12.13 -7.35 18.87
N GLY A 19 -12.77 -8.46 18.47
CA GLY A 19 -12.57 -9.76 19.11
C GLY A 19 -11.15 -10.33 19.01
N ALA A 20 -10.34 -9.84 18.05
CA ALA A 20 -8.93 -10.20 17.92
C ALA A 20 -8.01 -9.49 18.93
N VAL A 21 -8.53 -8.52 19.69
CA VAL A 21 -7.81 -7.85 20.77
C VAL A 21 -8.23 -8.49 22.09
N PRO A 22 -7.35 -9.24 22.78
CA PRO A 22 -7.66 -9.83 24.08
C PRO A 22 -8.06 -8.78 25.08
N GLN A 23 -9.17 -8.97 25.79
CA GLN A 23 -9.65 -8.06 26.82
C GLN A 23 -8.95 -8.27 28.19
N HIS A 24 -8.37 -9.45 28.37
CA HIS A 24 -7.61 -9.85 29.56
C HIS A 24 -6.33 -10.49 29.13
N LEU A 25 -5.23 -10.13 29.75
CA LEU A 25 -3.91 -10.70 29.51
C LEU A 25 -3.46 -11.48 30.76
N PRO A 26 -2.77 -12.62 30.59
CA PRO A 26 -2.28 -13.43 31.70
C PRO A 26 -0.99 -12.83 32.33
N ARG A 27 -0.92 -11.49 32.42
CA ARG A 27 0.21 -10.76 33.00
C ARG A 27 -0.23 -9.40 33.53
N ASN A 28 0.52 -8.87 34.50
CA ASN A 28 0.17 -7.62 35.20
C ASN A 28 1.07 -6.43 34.81
N ASP A 29 2.06 -6.64 33.94
CA ASP A 29 2.95 -5.59 33.46
C ASP A 29 2.42 -4.89 32.21
N GLU A 30 2.92 -3.70 31.96
CA GLU A 30 2.59 -2.94 30.75
C GLU A 30 3.10 -3.67 29.51
N LEU A 31 2.23 -3.83 28.52
CA LEU A 31 2.52 -4.50 27.26
C LEU A 31 2.39 -3.52 26.10
N ILE A 32 3.50 -3.30 25.36
CA ILE A 32 3.51 -2.50 24.14
C ILE A 32 3.71 -3.44 22.96
N LEU A 33 2.69 -3.58 22.14
CA LEU A 33 2.73 -4.38 20.92
C LEU A 33 2.56 -3.49 19.69
N GLN A 34 3.27 -3.83 18.63
CA GLN A 34 3.07 -3.24 17.30
C GLN A 34 2.43 -4.28 16.38
N GLY A 35 1.39 -3.87 15.68
CA GLY A 35 0.63 -4.79 14.85
C GLY A 35 -0.06 -4.09 13.68
N GLU A 36 -0.65 -4.88 12.81
CA GLU A 36 -1.48 -4.40 11.71
C GLU A 36 -2.89 -4.97 11.87
N LEU A 37 -3.88 -4.08 11.76
CA LEU A 37 -5.28 -4.49 11.64
C LEU A 37 -5.56 -4.85 10.18
N TYR A 38 -6.21 -5.98 9.99
CA TYR A 38 -6.59 -6.46 8.67
C TYR A 38 -8.06 -6.87 8.62
N TRP A 39 -8.60 -6.91 7.41
CA TRP A 39 -9.97 -7.37 7.19
C TRP A 39 -9.96 -8.88 6.94
N ARG A 40 -10.71 -9.64 7.74
CA ARG A 40 -10.85 -11.08 7.58
C ARG A 40 -11.70 -11.41 6.36
N VAL A 41 -11.23 -12.36 5.59
CA VAL A 41 -11.92 -12.90 4.40
C VAL A 41 -11.74 -14.41 4.40
N ALA A 42 -12.79 -15.13 4.12
CA ALA A 42 -12.65 -16.57 3.94
C ALA A 42 -12.00 -16.89 2.58
N GLU A 43 -11.09 -17.87 2.56
CA GLU A 43 -10.55 -18.48 1.33
C GLU A 43 -9.92 -17.47 0.33
N HIS A 44 -9.29 -16.40 0.80
CA HIS A 44 -8.65 -15.40 -0.07
C HIS A 44 -7.36 -15.96 -0.66
N VAL A 45 -7.27 -16.07 -1.98
CA VAL A 45 -6.06 -16.45 -2.70
C VAL A 45 -5.48 -15.22 -3.40
N GLN A 46 -4.36 -14.72 -2.90
CA GLN A 46 -3.79 -13.45 -3.39
C GLN A 46 -3.51 -13.45 -4.89
N ALA A 47 -3.01 -14.56 -5.44
CA ALA A 47 -2.75 -14.70 -6.87
C ALA A 47 -4.04 -14.57 -7.71
N ARG A 48 -5.18 -15.02 -7.20
CA ARG A 48 -6.48 -14.99 -7.87
C ARG A 48 -7.23 -13.68 -7.60
N ASP A 49 -7.36 -13.32 -6.32
CA ASP A 49 -8.32 -12.30 -5.86
C ASP A 49 -7.70 -10.90 -5.75
N GLY A 50 -6.38 -10.80 -5.66
CA GLY A 50 -5.67 -9.52 -5.52
C GLY A 50 -5.95 -8.80 -4.21
N GLY A 51 -5.73 -7.49 -4.19
CA GLY A 51 -5.93 -6.67 -2.99
C GLY A 51 -7.40 -6.28 -2.72
N ASN A 52 -8.26 -6.28 -3.74
CA ASN A 52 -9.72 -6.01 -3.72
C ASN A 52 -10.19 -4.90 -2.74
N GLY A 53 -9.32 -3.93 -2.43
CA GLY A 53 -9.64 -2.85 -1.50
C GLY A 53 -9.78 -3.26 -0.02
N LEU A 54 -9.50 -4.51 0.33
CA LEU A 54 -9.69 -5.08 1.68
C LEU A 54 -8.89 -4.31 2.75
N ARG A 55 -7.71 -3.83 2.43
CA ARG A 55 -6.93 -2.96 3.34
C ARG A 55 -7.70 -1.68 3.68
N GLY A 56 -8.41 -1.11 2.72
CA GLY A 56 -9.27 0.06 2.91
C GLY A 56 -10.48 -0.22 3.81
N LEU A 57 -10.97 -1.46 3.85
CA LEU A 57 -12.10 -1.83 4.71
C LEU A 57 -11.74 -1.79 6.19
N ALA A 58 -10.59 -2.35 6.59
CA ALA A 58 -10.11 -2.28 7.97
C ALA A 58 -9.86 -0.83 8.40
N ALA A 59 -9.16 -0.05 7.57
CA ALA A 59 -8.91 1.36 7.85
C ALA A 59 -10.23 2.18 7.92
N GLY A 60 -11.17 1.91 7.01
CA GLY A 60 -12.48 2.57 6.99
C GLY A 60 -13.35 2.20 8.18
N ALA A 61 -13.31 0.96 8.66
CA ALA A 61 -14.01 0.51 9.86
C ALA A 61 -13.48 1.26 11.10
N MET A 62 -12.17 1.42 11.19
CA MET A 62 -11.53 2.12 12.30
C MET A 62 -11.65 3.64 12.24
N ALA A 63 -11.84 4.23 11.06
CA ALA A 63 -12.00 5.68 10.90
C ALA A 63 -13.42 6.18 11.17
N ARG A 64 -14.45 5.34 11.03
CA ARG A 64 -15.85 5.71 11.24
C ARG A 64 -16.16 5.92 12.72
N GLY A 65 -17.13 6.79 13.02
CA GLY A 65 -17.53 7.11 14.39
C GLY A 65 -18.02 5.92 15.21
N THR A 66 -18.71 4.97 14.56
CA THR A 66 -19.24 3.75 15.19
C THR A 66 -18.71 2.52 14.46
N LEU A 67 -18.26 1.54 15.24
CA LEU A 67 -17.91 0.20 14.76
C LEU A 67 -18.97 -0.77 15.30
N ASP A 68 -19.81 -1.30 14.40
CA ASP A 68 -20.81 -2.28 14.76
C ASP A 68 -20.18 -3.67 14.99
N GLU A 69 -20.89 -4.51 15.73
CA GLU A 69 -20.40 -5.84 16.11
C GLU A 69 -20.05 -6.74 14.90
N PRO A 70 -20.86 -6.82 13.82
CA PRO A 70 -20.51 -7.62 12.65
C PRO A 70 -19.19 -7.19 12.00
N ARG A 71 -18.94 -5.88 11.89
CA ARG A 71 -17.67 -5.35 11.34
C ARG A 71 -16.51 -5.56 12.29
N ALA A 72 -16.73 -5.39 13.59
CA ALA A 72 -15.71 -5.63 14.60
C ALA A 72 -15.17 -7.08 14.56
N ARG A 73 -16.05 -8.06 14.30
CA ARG A 73 -15.66 -9.46 14.11
C ARG A 73 -14.83 -9.71 12.84
N GLN A 74 -15.00 -8.87 11.81
CA GLN A 74 -14.22 -8.97 10.58
C GLN A 74 -12.82 -8.37 10.71
N VAL A 75 -12.55 -7.60 11.77
CA VAL A 75 -11.23 -7.02 11.99
C VAL A 75 -10.35 -8.01 12.73
N GLY A 76 -9.26 -8.43 12.10
CA GLY A 76 -8.18 -9.21 12.70
C GLY A 76 -7.03 -8.33 13.13
N LEU A 77 -6.18 -8.85 14.00
CA LEU A 77 -4.95 -8.21 14.45
C LEU A 77 -3.77 -9.16 14.26
N PHE A 78 -2.79 -8.74 13.49
CA PHE A 78 -1.50 -9.40 13.38
C PHE A 78 -0.45 -8.61 14.14
N VAL A 79 0.05 -9.15 15.24
CA VAL A 79 1.15 -8.56 16.01
C VAL A 79 2.45 -8.94 15.35
N TRP A 80 3.19 -7.95 14.87
CA TRP A 80 4.44 -8.18 14.17
C TRP A 80 5.68 -7.78 14.99
N ASP A 81 5.54 -6.94 16.03
CA ASP A 81 6.64 -6.62 16.94
C ASP A 81 6.17 -6.41 18.38
N TRP A 82 7.10 -6.65 19.28
CA TRP A 82 6.98 -6.42 20.70
C TRP A 82 8.29 -5.80 21.21
N PRO A 83 8.40 -4.45 21.22
CA PRO A 83 9.65 -3.74 21.53
C PRO A 83 10.34 -4.19 22.80
N ASN A 84 9.61 -4.31 23.91
CA ASN A 84 10.15 -4.70 25.23
C ASN A 84 9.92 -6.18 25.57
N GLY A 85 9.63 -7.01 24.56
CA GLY A 85 9.47 -8.45 24.74
C GLY A 85 10.79 -9.21 24.70
N PRO A 86 10.74 -10.55 24.86
CA PRO A 86 11.90 -11.40 24.76
C PRO A 86 12.71 -11.15 23.47
N ALA A 87 14.01 -11.26 23.51
CA ALA A 87 14.85 -11.10 22.31
C ALA A 87 14.62 -12.25 21.31
N SER A 88 14.43 -13.47 21.81
CA SER A 88 14.17 -14.67 21.01
C SER A 88 12.78 -14.65 20.38
N MET A 89 12.70 -14.87 19.06
CA MET A 89 11.41 -15.00 18.35
C MET A 89 10.60 -16.19 18.84
N THR A 90 11.26 -17.28 19.23
CA THR A 90 10.58 -18.48 19.75
C THR A 90 9.84 -18.16 21.05
N GLU A 91 10.50 -17.50 22.00
CA GLU A 91 9.87 -17.08 23.26
C GLU A 91 8.73 -16.10 23.02
N ARG A 92 8.92 -15.12 22.12
CA ARG A 92 7.85 -14.17 21.73
C ARG A 92 6.61 -14.88 21.20
N LEU A 93 6.78 -15.86 20.34
CA LEU A 93 5.64 -16.60 19.78
C LEU A 93 4.93 -17.46 20.83
N GLN A 94 5.67 -18.01 21.79
CA GLN A 94 5.08 -18.73 22.92
C GLN A 94 4.24 -17.80 23.79
N ASP A 95 4.78 -16.66 24.16
CA ASP A 95 4.07 -15.65 24.96
C ASP A 95 2.88 -15.06 24.21
N LEU A 96 3.02 -14.71 22.93
CA LEU A 96 1.91 -14.22 22.11
C LEU A 96 0.78 -15.26 21.99
N ARG A 97 1.12 -16.54 21.91
CA ARG A 97 0.13 -17.61 21.93
C ARG A 97 -0.60 -17.66 23.28
N ALA A 98 0.11 -17.59 24.37
CA ALA A 98 -0.46 -17.59 25.73
C ALA A 98 -1.37 -16.37 25.97
N MET A 99 -1.05 -15.23 25.34
CA MET A 99 -1.84 -14.01 25.39
C MET A 99 -3.02 -13.98 24.41
N GLY A 100 -3.21 -15.01 23.56
CA GLY A 100 -4.37 -15.11 22.65
C GLY A 100 -4.17 -14.52 21.24
N PHE A 101 -2.94 -14.13 20.84
CA PHE A 101 -2.65 -13.63 19.50
C PHE A 101 -2.38 -14.78 18.50
N ALA A 102 -3.38 -15.63 18.29
CA ALA A 102 -3.25 -16.87 17.54
C ALA A 102 -2.83 -16.66 16.07
N ASP A 103 -3.37 -15.64 15.39
CA ASP A 103 -3.06 -15.36 13.97
C ASP A 103 -1.57 -15.01 13.79
N SER A 104 -1.02 -14.23 14.73
CA SER A 104 0.40 -13.83 14.70
C SER A 104 1.33 -15.03 14.80
N VAL A 105 0.92 -16.03 15.58
CA VAL A 105 1.69 -17.27 15.76
C VAL A 105 1.55 -18.19 14.55
N ALA A 106 0.33 -18.41 14.08
CA ALA A 106 0.04 -19.33 12.97
C ALA A 106 0.72 -18.91 11.65
N LEU A 107 0.94 -17.59 11.46
CA LEU A 107 1.49 -17.01 10.24
C LEU A 107 2.96 -16.56 10.40
N THR A 108 3.64 -17.02 11.45
CA THR A 108 5.08 -16.79 11.64
C THR A 108 5.79 -18.12 11.71
N LEU A 109 6.72 -18.36 10.78
CA LEU A 109 7.41 -19.63 10.61
C LEU A 109 8.93 -19.44 10.73
N PRO A 110 9.64 -20.36 11.42
CA PRO A 110 11.09 -20.35 11.40
C PRO A 110 11.61 -20.80 10.03
N LEU A 111 12.63 -20.10 9.54
CA LEU A 111 13.29 -20.38 8.28
C LEU A 111 14.80 -20.43 8.49
N ARG A 112 15.50 -21.22 7.70
CA ARG A 112 16.96 -21.35 7.73
C ARG A 112 17.63 -20.72 6.51
N THR A 113 16.93 -20.69 5.37
CA THR A 113 17.49 -20.25 4.11
C THR A 113 16.56 -19.28 3.39
N LEU A 114 17.11 -18.48 2.50
CA LEU A 114 16.33 -17.60 1.62
C LEU A 114 15.48 -18.41 0.61
N GLU A 115 15.95 -19.61 0.26
CA GLU A 115 15.20 -20.53 -0.62
C GLU A 115 13.89 -20.98 0.06
N GLU A 116 13.94 -21.38 1.34
CA GLU A 116 12.73 -21.69 2.10
C GLU A 116 11.78 -20.50 2.18
N ALA A 117 12.31 -19.28 2.35
CA ALA A 117 11.52 -18.06 2.35
C ALA A 117 10.83 -17.83 1.00
N SER A 118 11.52 -18.07 -0.12
CA SER A 118 10.97 -17.99 -1.46
C SER A 118 9.82 -18.97 -1.66
N GLN A 119 10.00 -20.22 -1.23
CA GLN A 119 8.98 -21.26 -1.33
C GLN A 119 7.74 -20.93 -0.49
N TRP A 120 7.91 -20.41 0.73
CA TRP A 120 6.78 -19.99 1.55
C TRP A 120 6.07 -18.76 0.98
N ARG A 121 6.82 -17.78 0.45
CA ARG A 121 6.26 -16.62 -0.23
C ARG A 121 5.40 -17.03 -1.41
N GLU A 122 5.88 -17.96 -2.25
CA GLU A 122 5.15 -18.50 -3.41
C GLU A 122 3.92 -19.29 -2.97
N ARG A 123 4.08 -20.13 -1.94
CA ARG A 123 2.97 -20.91 -1.36
C ARG A 123 1.85 -19.99 -0.88
N TRP A 124 2.15 -18.99 -0.05
CA TRP A 124 1.15 -18.06 0.47
C TRP A 124 0.55 -17.14 -0.61
N TYR A 125 1.22 -16.95 -1.71
CA TYR A 125 0.67 -16.24 -2.87
C TYR A 125 -0.47 -17.03 -3.55
N HIS A 126 -0.38 -18.37 -3.57
CA HIS A 126 -1.30 -19.26 -4.26
C HIS A 126 -2.25 -20.05 -3.36
N GLN A 127 -2.08 -20.00 -2.05
CA GLN A 127 -2.95 -20.70 -1.09
C GLN A 127 -3.95 -19.75 -0.42
N PRO A 128 -5.09 -20.28 0.08
CA PRO A 128 -6.04 -19.52 0.86
C PRO A 128 -5.41 -18.95 2.14
N LEU A 129 -5.61 -17.67 2.36
CA LEU A 129 -5.28 -16.96 3.59
C LEU A 129 -6.54 -16.25 4.13
N PRO A 130 -6.61 -15.96 5.42
CA PRO A 130 -7.76 -15.26 6.01
C PRO A 130 -7.75 -13.74 5.76
N PHE A 131 -6.89 -13.25 4.87
CA PHE A 131 -6.74 -11.82 4.51
C PHE A 131 -5.99 -11.65 3.19
N ALA A 132 -6.08 -10.44 2.61
CA ALA A 132 -5.25 -10.02 1.49
C ALA A 132 -3.86 -9.63 1.97
N SER A 133 -2.82 -10.19 1.33
CA SER A 133 -1.41 -9.92 1.64
C SER A 133 -0.69 -9.33 0.44
N ASP A 134 0.25 -8.43 0.66
CA ASP A 134 1.11 -7.86 -0.39
C ASP A 134 2.52 -8.49 -0.45
N GLY A 135 2.76 -9.51 0.38
CA GLY A 135 4.04 -10.21 0.44
C GLY A 135 4.28 -10.85 1.81
N VAL A 136 5.54 -11.13 2.08
CA VAL A 136 6.03 -11.66 3.35
C VAL A 136 7.00 -10.70 4.00
N VAL A 137 7.20 -10.83 5.31
CA VAL A 137 8.23 -10.10 6.05
C VAL A 137 9.22 -11.10 6.63
N LEU A 138 10.47 -10.97 6.24
CA LEU A 138 11.58 -11.74 6.80
C LEU A 138 12.13 -10.99 8.01
N ARG A 139 12.38 -11.69 9.10
CA ARG A 139 12.90 -11.11 10.35
C ARG A 139 14.02 -11.97 10.91
N GLN A 140 14.97 -11.35 11.57
CA GLN A 140 15.98 -12.09 12.34
C GLN A 140 15.31 -12.81 13.52
N GLY A 141 15.82 -13.99 13.88
CA GLY A 141 15.34 -14.76 15.02
C GLY A 141 15.63 -14.11 16.38
N GLN A 142 16.56 -13.16 16.41
CA GLN A 142 16.88 -12.32 17.56
C GLN A 142 16.54 -10.87 17.22
N ARG A 143 15.72 -10.23 18.04
CA ARG A 143 15.37 -8.81 17.89
C ARG A 143 16.37 -7.94 18.67
N PRO A 144 16.90 -6.86 18.07
CA PRO A 144 17.65 -5.86 18.82
C PRO A 144 16.82 -5.21 19.93
N ALA A 145 17.48 -4.63 20.93
CA ALA A 145 16.83 -3.97 22.05
C ALA A 145 15.85 -2.86 21.60
N GLY A 146 14.77 -2.70 22.35
CA GLY A 146 13.67 -1.80 21.98
C GLY A 146 14.00 -0.30 22.05
N ASP A 147 15.03 0.08 22.81
CA ASP A 147 15.56 1.44 22.94
C ASP A 147 16.29 1.93 21.67
N SER A 148 16.65 1.00 20.78
CA SER A 148 17.26 1.32 19.47
C SER A 148 16.25 1.69 18.38
N TRP A 149 14.98 1.91 18.73
CA TRP A 149 13.94 2.24 17.74
C TRP A 149 14.15 3.63 17.11
N ILE A 150 14.11 3.65 15.79
CA ILE A 150 14.11 4.87 14.95
C ILE A 150 12.93 4.81 13.99
N ALA A 151 12.47 5.97 13.51
CA ALA A 151 11.34 6.06 12.56
C ALA A 151 11.74 5.69 11.11
N GLU A 152 12.54 4.65 10.96
CA GLU A 152 13.03 4.10 9.69
C GLU A 152 12.77 2.60 9.64
N PRO A 153 12.76 1.98 8.45
CA PRO A 153 12.65 0.53 8.33
C PRO A 153 13.74 -0.17 9.14
N PRO A 154 13.39 -1.11 10.00
CA PRO A 154 14.37 -1.75 10.88
C PRO A 154 15.36 -2.62 10.08
N SER A 155 16.64 -2.57 10.44
CA SER A 155 17.70 -3.37 9.80
C SER A 155 17.55 -4.87 10.01
N TRP A 156 16.76 -5.30 11.00
CA TRP A 156 16.54 -6.70 11.35
C TRP A 156 15.30 -7.32 10.68
N ALA A 157 14.58 -6.54 9.84
CA ALA A 157 13.41 -7.02 9.12
C ALA A 157 13.37 -6.45 7.68
N ALA A 158 12.94 -7.28 6.74
CA ALA A 158 12.81 -6.89 5.34
C ALA A 158 11.49 -7.40 4.76
N ALA A 159 10.74 -6.53 4.08
CA ALA A 159 9.54 -6.92 3.35
C ALA A 159 9.91 -7.43 1.94
N TRP A 160 9.38 -8.60 1.60
CA TRP A 160 9.52 -9.20 0.27
C TRP A 160 8.14 -9.26 -0.40
N LYS A 161 7.83 -8.23 -1.17
CA LYS A 161 6.53 -8.06 -1.80
C LYS A 161 6.27 -9.08 -2.92
N TYR A 162 4.99 -9.40 -3.14
CA TYR A 162 4.58 -10.11 -4.35
C TYR A 162 4.80 -9.25 -5.58
N PRO A 163 4.94 -9.88 -6.78
CA PRO A 163 5.00 -9.12 -8.01
C PRO A 163 3.75 -8.23 -8.15
N PRO A 164 3.91 -6.97 -8.57
CA PRO A 164 2.76 -6.12 -8.84
C PRO A 164 1.94 -6.71 -9.99
N ARG A 165 0.62 -6.77 -9.85
CA ARG A 165 -0.26 -7.10 -10.96
C ARG A 165 -0.18 -5.99 -12.00
N GLN A 166 -0.18 -6.39 -13.25
CA GLN A 166 -0.17 -5.49 -14.40
C GLN A 166 -1.41 -5.73 -15.27
N ALA A 167 -1.93 -4.65 -15.83
CA ALA A 167 -2.92 -4.70 -16.88
C ALA A 167 -2.40 -3.96 -18.11
N LEU A 168 -2.68 -4.48 -19.30
CA LEU A 168 -2.35 -3.81 -20.56
C LEU A 168 -3.49 -2.89 -20.95
N ALA A 169 -3.17 -1.61 -21.19
CA ALA A 169 -4.12 -0.59 -21.56
C ALA A 169 -3.66 0.19 -22.80
N GLN A 170 -4.58 0.49 -23.71
CA GLN A 170 -4.31 1.39 -24.81
C GLN A 170 -4.45 2.85 -24.33
N VAL A 171 -3.48 3.68 -24.68
CA VAL A 171 -3.54 5.12 -24.46
C VAL A 171 -4.49 5.74 -25.48
N ARG A 172 -5.55 6.41 -25.00
CA ARG A 172 -6.55 7.10 -25.84
C ARG A 172 -6.18 8.55 -26.08
N ALA A 173 -5.65 9.20 -25.04
CA ALA A 173 -5.19 10.60 -25.11
C ALA A 173 -4.13 10.88 -24.06
N VAL A 174 -3.35 11.92 -24.28
CA VAL A 174 -2.45 12.51 -23.26
C VAL A 174 -2.96 13.93 -23.00
N GLN A 175 -3.30 14.20 -21.76
CA GLN A 175 -3.71 15.53 -21.29
C GLN A 175 -2.60 16.12 -20.44
N PHE A 176 -2.32 17.40 -20.63
CA PHE A 176 -1.35 18.12 -19.80
C PHE A 176 -2.12 19.00 -18.81
N GLN A 177 -2.08 18.66 -17.56
CA GLN A 177 -2.68 19.45 -16.48
C GLN A 177 -1.64 20.40 -15.91
N ILE A 178 -2.01 21.66 -15.77
CA ILE A 178 -1.16 22.69 -15.18
C ILE A 178 -1.70 22.99 -13.79
N GLY A 179 -0.88 22.68 -12.81
CA GLY A 179 -1.20 22.90 -11.40
C GLY A 179 -1.05 24.37 -11.00
N ARG A 180 -1.56 24.71 -9.82
CA ARG A 180 -1.49 26.05 -9.25
C ARG A 180 -0.05 26.61 -9.13
N THR A 181 0.94 25.74 -9.00
CA THR A 181 2.36 26.10 -8.90
C THR A 181 3.06 26.16 -10.26
N GLY A 182 2.33 26.11 -11.38
CA GLY A 182 2.90 26.05 -12.72
C GLY A 182 3.40 24.66 -13.12
N ARG A 183 3.33 23.66 -12.23
CA ARG A 183 3.77 22.30 -12.53
C ARG A 183 2.88 21.66 -13.60
N ILE A 184 3.48 21.24 -14.70
CA ILE A 184 2.82 20.49 -15.75
C ILE A 184 2.87 18.99 -15.43
N THR A 185 1.70 18.37 -15.34
CA THR A 185 1.54 16.96 -15.06
C THR A 185 0.82 16.27 -16.21
N PRO A 186 1.50 15.43 -16.99
CA PRO A 186 0.85 14.63 -18.02
C PRO A 186 -0.02 13.54 -17.40
N LEU A 187 -1.26 13.44 -17.90
CA LEU A 187 -2.25 12.47 -17.50
C LEU A 187 -2.62 11.63 -18.72
N LEU A 188 -2.38 10.34 -18.67
CA LEU A 188 -2.81 9.40 -19.70
C LEU A 188 -4.29 9.08 -19.51
N GLN A 189 -5.08 9.26 -20.57
CA GLN A 189 -6.42 8.70 -20.69
C GLN A 189 -6.29 7.32 -21.32
N LEU A 190 -6.81 6.30 -20.66
CA LEU A 190 -6.66 4.91 -21.07
C LEU A 190 -8.01 4.33 -21.54
N GLN A 191 -7.97 3.38 -22.43
CA GLN A 191 -9.06 2.41 -22.50
C GLN A 191 -9.21 1.78 -21.13
N ALA A 192 -10.44 1.75 -20.61
CA ALA A 192 -10.70 1.20 -19.28
C ALA A 192 -10.20 -0.23 -19.20
N VAL A 193 -9.38 -0.51 -18.19
CA VAL A 193 -8.90 -1.85 -17.87
C VAL A 193 -9.17 -2.14 -16.40
N GLU A 194 -9.41 -3.39 -16.11
CA GLU A 194 -9.53 -3.84 -14.73
C GLU A 194 -8.15 -4.18 -14.18
N LEU A 195 -7.82 -3.62 -13.04
CA LEU A 195 -6.59 -3.90 -12.32
C LEU A 195 -6.91 -4.03 -10.83
N ASP A 196 -6.77 -5.22 -10.30
CA ASP A 196 -6.99 -5.54 -8.89
C ASP A 196 -8.40 -5.14 -8.40
N GLY A 197 -9.44 -5.54 -9.17
CA GLY A 197 -10.85 -5.26 -8.86
C GLY A 197 -11.28 -3.80 -9.05
N ARG A 198 -10.46 -2.98 -9.71
CA ARG A 198 -10.75 -1.56 -9.97
C ARG A 198 -10.63 -1.24 -11.45
N GLN A 199 -11.56 -0.43 -11.95
CA GLN A 199 -11.42 0.13 -13.28
C GLN A 199 -10.44 1.29 -13.31
N VAL A 200 -9.35 1.13 -14.05
CA VAL A 200 -8.35 2.17 -14.29
C VAL A 200 -8.60 2.78 -15.67
N ARG A 201 -8.84 4.08 -15.68
CA ARG A 201 -9.09 4.88 -16.90
C ARG A 201 -8.08 6.00 -17.09
N ARG A 202 -7.35 6.35 -16.05
CA ARG A 202 -6.39 7.46 -16.04
C ARG A 202 -5.18 7.12 -15.20
N VAL A 203 -4.01 7.53 -15.69
CA VAL A 203 -2.74 7.38 -14.96
C VAL A 203 -1.91 8.64 -15.10
N SER A 204 -1.46 9.18 -13.98
CA SER A 204 -0.54 10.33 -13.96
C SER A 204 0.89 9.87 -14.16
N LEU A 205 1.64 10.60 -14.98
CA LEU A 205 3.09 10.39 -15.15
C LEU A 205 3.93 11.22 -14.16
N GLY A 206 3.29 12.10 -13.39
CA GLY A 206 3.93 12.88 -12.34
C GLY A 206 4.72 14.10 -12.85
N SER A 207 5.45 14.02 -13.95
CA SER A 207 6.21 15.14 -14.50
C SER A 207 6.30 15.13 -16.03
N LEU A 208 6.45 16.34 -16.61
CA LEU A 208 6.67 16.49 -18.04
C LEU A 208 7.97 15.84 -18.51
N GLN A 209 9.02 15.90 -17.68
CA GLN A 209 10.30 15.25 -17.96
C GLN A 209 10.12 13.74 -18.16
N ARG A 210 9.44 13.07 -17.23
CA ARG A 210 9.18 11.63 -17.32
C ARG A 210 8.35 11.28 -18.57
N TRP A 211 7.38 12.13 -18.94
CA TRP A 211 6.64 11.93 -20.17
C TRP A 211 7.53 12.02 -21.41
N ARG A 212 8.44 13.01 -21.46
CA ARG A 212 9.41 13.17 -22.57
C ARG A 212 10.33 11.96 -22.69
N GLU A 213 10.82 11.44 -21.57
CA GLU A 213 11.67 10.23 -21.53
C GLU A 213 10.91 8.99 -22.02
N LEU A 214 9.68 8.84 -21.67
CA LEU A 214 8.83 7.71 -22.08
C LEU A 214 8.24 7.89 -23.49
N ASP A 215 8.07 9.10 -23.95
CA ASP A 215 7.44 9.48 -25.25
C ASP A 215 6.12 8.73 -25.51
N VAL A 216 5.26 8.66 -24.50
CA VAL A 216 3.97 7.98 -24.61
C VAL A 216 2.98 8.83 -25.42
N ARG A 217 2.29 8.21 -26.37
CA ARG A 217 1.33 8.87 -27.28
C ARG A 217 0.03 8.07 -27.41
N PRO A 218 -1.03 8.69 -27.90
CA PRO A 218 -2.27 7.98 -28.23
C PRO A 218 -1.99 6.80 -29.18
N GLY A 219 -2.64 5.68 -28.93
CA GLY A 219 -2.47 4.44 -29.65
C GLY A 219 -1.42 3.48 -29.06
N ASP A 220 -0.50 3.96 -28.23
CA ASP A 220 0.50 3.10 -27.55
C ASP A 220 -0.19 2.15 -26.56
N GLN A 221 0.36 0.93 -26.42
CA GLN A 221 -0.01 -0.02 -25.37
C GLN A 221 0.94 0.11 -24.20
N VAL A 222 0.38 0.22 -23.03
CA VAL A 222 1.14 0.44 -21.79
C VAL A 222 0.78 -0.59 -20.72
N ALA A 223 1.76 -1.02 -19.96
CA ALA A 223 1.56 -1.82 -18.76
C ALA A 223 1.28 -0.88 -17.59
N ILE A 224 0.17 -1.11 -16.91
CA ILE A 224 -0.25 -0.38 -15.72
C ILE A 224 -0.15 -1.30 -14.51
N ALA A 225 0.55 -0.86 -13.49
CA ALA A 225 0.65 -1.54 -12.20
C ALA A 225 0.13 -0.66 -11.06
N LEU A 226 -0.06 -1.24 -9.88
CA LEU A 226 -0.37 -0.46 -8.67
C LEU A 226 0.92 -0.14 -7.91
N ALA A 227 1.13 1.13 -7.61
CA ALA A 227 2.11 1.55 -6.61
C ALA A 227 1.49 1.35 -5.21
N GLY A 228 2.14 0.53 -4.40
CA GLY A 228 1.48 -0.01 -3.21
C GLY A 228 0.26 -0.85 -3.62
N LEU A 229 -0.85 -0.69 -2.93
CA LEU A 229 -2.08 -1.42 -3.27
C LEU A 229 -3.17 -0.52 -3.89
N THR A 230 -2.89 0.74 -4.17
CA THR A 230 -3.98 1.68 -4.44
C THR A 230 -3.78 2.64 -5.61
N ILE A 231 -2.56 3.01 -5.95
CA ILE A 231 -2.29 4.09 -6.91
C ILE A 231 -1.85 3.51 -8.26
N PRO A 232 -2.67 3.62 -9.32
CA PRO A 232 -2.26 3.20 -10.65
C PRO A 232 -1.05 4.02 -11.14
N ARG A 233 -0.03 3.32 -11.62
CA ARG A 233 1.14 3.92 -12.25
C ARG A 233 1.44 3.27 -13.58
N LEU A 234 2.03 4.02 -14.49
CA LEU A 234 2.63 3.45 -15.69
C LEU A 234 3.91 2.71 -15.31
N ASP A 235 3.97 1.43 -15.66
CA ASP A 235 5.13 0.58 -15.43
C ASP A 235 6.05 0.55 -16.66
N ALA A 236 5.49 0.27 -17.84
CA ALA A 236 6.24 0.21 -19.10
C ALA A 236 5.39 0.60 -20.30
N VAL A 237 6.04 1.07 -21.37
CA VAL A 237 5.48 1.15 -22.72
C VAL A 237 5.78 -0.17 -23.41
N VAL A 238 4.75 -0.99 -23.63
CA VAL A 238 4.89 -2.38 -24.14
C VAL A 238 4.95 -2.40 -25.67
N TRP A 239 4.15 -1.53 -26.30
CA TRP A 239 4.11 -1.44 -27.75
C TRP A 239 3.82 0.00 -28.16
N ARG A 240 4.43 0.44 -29.25
CA ARG A 240 4.28 1.79 -29.78
C ARG A 240 3.48 1.78 -31.07
N SER A 241 2.48 2.66 -31.14
CA SER A 241 1.69 2.86 -32.36
C SER A 241 2.57 3.35 -33.51
N GLN A 242 2.31 2.83 -34.69
CA GLN A 242 2.97 3.34 -35.90
C GLN A 242 2.44 4.73 -36.30
N GLN A 243 1.18 5.01 -36.00
CA GLN A 243 0.55 6.31 -36.21
C GLN A 243 0.78 7.19 -34.98
N ARG A 244 1.89 7.90 -34.96
CA ARG A 244 2.25 8.77 -33.84
C ARG A 244 1.73 10.19 -34.07
N MET A 245 0.67 10.56 -33.33
CA MET A 245 0.13 11.91 -33.36
C MET A 245 1.11 12.91 -32.73
N VAL A 246 1.24 14.07 -33.35
CA VAL A 246 1.94 15.22 -32.75
C VAL A 246 1.06 15.79 -31.66
N LEU A 247 1.60 15.94 -30.45
CA LEU A 247 0.89 16.50 -29.31
C LEU A 247 1.31 17.95 -29.09
N GLN A 248 0.33 18.82 -28.81
CA GLN A 248 0.63 20.17 -28.34
C GLN A 248 1.04 20.10 -26.86
N VAL A 249 2.33 20.30 -26.62
CA VAL A 249 2.91 20.23 -25.26
C VAL A 249 3.01 21.66 -24.71
N PRO A 250 2.44 21.95 -23.52
CA PRO A 250 2.60 23.25 -22.89
C PRO A 250 4.09 23.60 -22.67
N ASP A 251 4.45 24.83 -22.97
CA ASP A 251 5.79 25.33 -22.70
C ASP A 251 5.96 25.64 -21.20
N PRO A 252 6.88 24.96 -20.49
CA PRO A 252 7.11 25.23 -19.06
C PRO A 252 7.51 26.67 -18.76
N ALA A 253 8.13 27.38 -19.70
CA ALA A 253 8.55 28.77 -19.53
C ALA A 253 7.36 29.75 -19.42
N GLN A 254 6.19 29.35 -19.93
CA GLN A 254 4.94 30.14 -19.85
C GLN A 254 4.20 29.93 -18.52
N HIS A 255 4.64 28.97 -17.70
CA HIS A 255 3.98 28.58 -16.47
C HIS A 255 5.01 28.63 -15.32
N HIS A 256 5.05 29.75 -14.61
CA HIS A 256 6.00 29.92 -13.51
C HIS A 256 5.56 29.22 -12.23
N ALA A 257 6.53 28.93 -11.36
CA ALA A 257 6.33 28.21 -10.10
C ALA A 257 5.63 29.02 -9.00
N LEU A 258 5.32 30.30 -9.24
CA LEU A 258 4.61 31.13 -8.27
C LEU A 258 3.11 30.82 -8.28
N SER A 259 2.52 30.93 -7.11
CA SER A 259 1.09 30.71 -6.87
C SER A 259 0.20 31.53 -7.80
N CYS A 260 -0.89 30.93 -8.27
CA CYS A 260 -1.93 31.61 -9.04
C CYS A 260 -2.64 32.76 -8.32
N PHE A 261 -2.24 33.15 -7.12
CA PHE A 261 -2.77 34.30 -6.41
C PHE A 261 -2.37 35.66 -7.05
N ARG A 262 -1.39 35.64 -7.96
CA ARG A 262 -1.03 36.83 -8.76
C ARG A 262 -1.00 36.43 -10.25
N PRO A 263 -2.18 36.37 -10.89
CA PRO A 263 -2.24 36.03 -12.31
C PRO A 263 -1.53 37.08 -13.13
N THR A 264 -0.61 36.64 -13.98
CA THR A 264 -0.02 37.44 -15.05
C THR A 264 -0.64 37.04 -16.38
N PRO A 265 -0.53 37.82 -17.45
CA PRO A 265 -1.05 37.42 -18.77
C PRO A 265 -0.55 36.05 -19.23
N GLY A 266 0.67 35.65 -18.86
CA GLY A 266 1.23 34.33 -19.17
C GLY A 266 0.64 33.17 -18.32
N CYS A 267 -0.13 33.46 -17.27
CA CYS A 267 -0.71 32.45 -16.38
C CYS A 267 -2.17 32.11 -16.72
N ALA A 268 -2.74 32.66 -17.76
CA ALA A 268 -4.16 32.48 -18.11
C ALA A 268 -4.55 31.00 -18.28
N SER A 269 -3.64 30.16 -18.80
CA SER A 269 -3.85 28.73 -18.97
C SER A 269 -3.94 27.93 -17.66
N GLN A 270 -3.46 28.47 -16.54
CA GLN A 270 -3.57 27.82 -15.23
C GLN A 270 -5.02 27.79 -14.71
N PHE A 271 -5.84 28.69 -15.18
CA PHE A 271 -7.26 28.77 -14.83
C PHE A 271 -8.16 27.98 -15.77
N ALA A 272 -7.74 27.77 -17.01
CA ALA A 272 -8.47 26.98 -18.00
C ALA A 272 -8.40 25.45 -17.74
N ALA A 273 -7.47 25.00 -16.90
CA ALA A 273 -7.25 23.58 -16.58
C ALA A 273 -8.05 23.10 -15.35
N ARG A 274 -9.01 23.85 -14.85
CA ARG A 274 -9.91 23.46 -13.73
C ARG A 274 -11.11 22.68 -14.18
#